data_b225c0ea72cb6cf5eacdda2912e83bbe
#
_entry.id   b225c0ea72cb6cf5eacdda2912e83bbe
#
_cell.length_a   1.000
_cell.length_b   1.000
_cell.length_c   1.000
_cell.angle_alpha   90.00
_cell.angle_beta   90.00
_cell.angle_gamma   90.00
#
_symmetry.space_group_name_H-M   'P 1'
#
loop_
_entity.id
_entity.type
_entity.pdbx_description
1 polymer ?
#
loop_
_entity_poly.entity_id
_entity_poly.type
_entity_poly.pdbx_seq_one_letter_code
_entity_poly.pdbx_strand_id
1 'polypeptide(L)'
;MSDSPTSPRPATVAVHAGRPDHTPDHPFSTPVTFASTYVAGGDLEYGRYANPTWTAFEDALGSLEGGRCLSFASGLAAVATILDLVGQGHKVVAPRHSYNGTVLQLADLEARGRIVVELVDLTDTDAVVKACDGASLVFLESPTNPALEVADLPPIIAAAHEAGAYLVVDNTFATPLLQQPLALGADLVVHSATKYISGHSDVLMGAIVTSDDELYDVLKKRRDLIGAVPGPMESFLALRGLRTLHLRVERAQSNAQTLVRRLAEHPAVGEVRYPGFGGIVSIVLAQGAIAADLLTHKTKLWVHATSLGGVESTFERRRRWKTEPATIPEGLVRMSVGIEDVEDLWDDLRKALDDLA
;
A
#
# COMPACT_ATOMS: atom_id res chain seq x y z
N MET A 1 33.13 -11.29 24.31
CA MET A 1 31.80 -11.25 23.74
C MET A 1 31.85 -10.23 22.60
N SER A 2 31.85 -10.69 21.35
CA SER A 2 31.81 -9.78 20.18
C SER A 2 30.39 -9.32 20.04
N ASP A 3 30.11 -8.03 20.31
CA ASP A 3 28.88 -7.40 19.94
C ASP A 3 28.75 -7.49 18.40
N SER A 4 27.92 -8.40 17.92
CA SER A 4 27.50 -8.37 16.54
C SER A 4 26.78 -7.03 16.34
N PRO A 5 27.10 -6.26 15.29
CA PRO A 5 26.42 -4.99 15.06
C PRO A 5 24.91 -5.25 14.90
N THR A 6 24.13 -4.71 15.82
CA THR A 6 22.67 -4.77 15.72
C THR A 6 22.25 -4.03 14.45
N SER A 7 21.48 -4.68 13.60
CA SER A 7 20.95 -4.05 12.38
C SER A 7 20.24 -2.73 12.72
N PRO A 8 20.40 -1.67 11.91
CA PRO A 8 19.76 -0.38 12.14
C PRO A 8 18.23 -0.53 12.25
N ARG A 9 17.61 0.22 13.13
CA ARG A 9 16.15 0.26 13.27
C ARG A 9 15.49 0.90 12.03
N PRO A 10 14.21 0.60 11.72
CA PRO A 10 13.53 1.09 10.52
C PRO A 10 13.59 2.61 10.30
N ALA A 11 13.46 3.42 11.35
CA ALA A 11 13.59 4.88 11.25
C ALA A 11 14.99 5.31 10.75
N THR A 12 16.05 4.65 11.19
CA THR A 12 17.42 4.89 10.71
C THR A 12 17.58 4.42 9.26
N VAL A 13 17.04 3.25 8.93
CA VAL A 13 17.03 2.72 7.54
C VAL A 13 16.34 3.70 6.60
N ALA A 14 15.15 4.20 6.96
CA ALA A 14 14.41 5.18 6.17
C ALA A 14 15.23 6.44 5.86
N VAL A 15 16.06 6.89 6.79
CA VAL A 15 16.89 8.10 6.62
C VAL A 15 18.14 7.82 5.76
N HIS A 16 18.74 6.66 5.88
CA HIS A 16 20.09 6.41 5.33
C HIS A 16 20.14 5.50 4.11
N ALA A 17 19.24 4.53 3.96
CA ALA A 17 19.29 3.58 2.83
C ALA A 17 19.11 4.26 1.47
N GLY A 18 19.79 3.77 0.42
CA GLY A 18 19.74 4.34 -0.93
C GLY A 18 20.38 5.74 -1.04
N ARG A 19 21.30 6.11 -0.14
CA ARG A 19 22.13 7.30 -0.30
C ARG A 19 23.39 7.00 -1.08
N PRO A 20 23.95 8.00 -1.81
CA PRO A 20 25.28 7.88 -2.40
C PRO A 20 26.35 7.62 -1.33
N ASP A 21 27.47 7.03 -1.76
CA ASP A 21 28.65 6.88 -0.93
C ASP A 21 29.17 8.23 -0.43
N HIS A 22 29.70 8.25 0.81
CA HIS A 22 30.23 9.46 1.43
C HIS A 22 31.60 9.81 0.85
N THR A 23 31.60 10.39 -0.33
CA THR A 23 32.80 10.88 -1.02
C THR A 23 32.84 12.39 -0.97
N PRO A 24 33.99 13.03 -0.64
CA PRO A 24 34.11 14.49 -0.63
C PRO A 24 33.60 15.12 -1.95
N ASP A 25 32.89 16.22 -1.84
CA ASP A 25 32.28 16.98 -2.95
C ASP A 25 31.17 16.26 -3.74
N HIS A 26 30.81 15.02 -3.40
CA HIS A 26 29.65 14.35 -3.99
C HIS A 26 28.33 14.83 -3.33
N PRO A 27 27.23 14.82 -4.07
CA PRO A 27 25.91 15.16 -3.51
C PRO A 27 25.53 14.23 -2.36
N PHE A 28 25.03 14.79 -1.26
CA PHE A 28 24.54 13.99 -0.11
C PHE A 28 23.23 13.27 -0.41
N SER A 29 22.45 13.74 -1.39
CA SER A 29 21.23 13.09 -1.89
C SER A 29 21.47 12.59 -3.30
N THR A 30 20.80 11.48 -3.67
CA THR A 30 20.83 10.93 -5.02
C THR A 30 20.35 11.98 -6.03
N PRO A 31 21.11 12.31 -7.06
CA PRO A 31 20.67 13.22 -8.12
C PRO A 31 19.53 12.63 -8.94
N VAL A 32 18.68 13.51 -9.52
CA VAL A 32 17.69 13.09 -10.51
C VAL A 32 18.39 12.92 -11.86
N THR A 33 18.40 11.70 -12.39
CA THR A 33 19.03 11.36 -13.66
C THR A 33 17.99 11.29 -14.77
N PHE A 34 17.88 12.35 -15.58
CA PHE A 34 17.06 12.36 -16.79
C PHE A 34 17.83 11.77 -17.97
N ALA A 35 17.72 10.47 -18.17
CA ALA A 35 18.36 9.78 -19.27
C ALA A 35 17.46 8.67 -19.81
N SER A 36 17.25 8.66 -21.14
CA SER A 36 16.67 7.53 -21.86
C SER A 36 17.73 6.61 -22.46
N THR A 37 18.90 7.15 -22.72
CA THR A 37 20.01 6.47 -23.41
C THR A 37 21.31 6.79 -22.69
N TYR A 38 22.16 5.78 -22.55
CA TYR A 38 23.50 5.89 -21.98
C TYR A 38 24.56 5.60 -23.05
N VAL A 39 25.79 6.04 -22.82
CA VAL A 39 26.92 5.66 -23.66
C VAL A 39 27.18 4.17 -23.48
N ALA A 40 27.26 3.43 -24.56
CA ALA A 40 27.40 1.98 -24.56
C ALA A 40 28.69 1.49 -23.88
N GLY A 41 28.63 0.27 -23.33
CA GLY A 41 29.76 -0.42 -22.66
C GLY A 41 29.71 -0.43 -21.16
N GLY A 42 28.62 -0.01 -20.55
CA GLY A 42 28.33 -0.14 -19.10
C GLY A 42 27.04 -0.90 -18.84
N ASP A 43 26.63 -0.97 -17.56
CA ASP A 43 25.48 -1.78 -17.10
C ASP A 43 24.12 -1.10 -17.34
N LEU A 44 24.07 0.21 -17.57
CA LEU A 44 22.80 0.95 -17.66
C LEU A 44 22.17 0.88 -19.07
N GLU A 45 22.98 0.98 -20.11
CA GLU A 45 22.66 0.94 -21.56
C GLU A 45 21.42 1.77 -21.98
N TYR A 46 20.24 1.50 -21.44
CA TYR A 46 18.99 2.13 -21.82
C TYR A 46 18.09 2.38 -20.62
N GLY A 47 17.48 3.58 -20.56
CA GLY A 47 16.72 4.06 -19.39
C GLY A 47 15.47 3.25 -19.03
N ARG A 48 14.99 2.31 -19.87
CA ARG A 48 13.92 1.37 -19.51
C ARG A 48 14.43 0.19 -18.68
N TYR A 49 15.73 -0.12 -18.75
CA TYR A 49 16.32 -1.24 -18.00
C TYR A 49 16.89 -0.83 -16.66
N ALA A 50 17.44 0.39 -16.56
CA ALA A 50 18.03 0.91 -15.35
C ALA A 50 18.07 2.43 -15.32
N ASN A 51 17.98 3.00 -14.10
CA ASN A 51 18.19 4.42 -13.85
C ASN A 51 18.70 4.61 -12.41
N PRO A 52 19.79 5.35 -12.16
CA PRO A 52 20.37 5.52 -10.81
C PRO A 52 19.37 6.08 -9.78
N THR A 53 18.41 6.89 -10.22
CA THR A 53 17.39 7.46 -9.32
C THR A 53 16.39 6.38 -8.86
N TRP A 54 16.06 5.42 -9.74
CA TRP A 54 15.22 4.27 -9.35
C TRP A 54 15.94 3.37 -8.34
N THR A 55 17.20 3.04 -8.65
CA THR A 55 18.03 2.18 -7.80
C THR A 55 18.08 2.72 -6.38
N ALA A 56 18.28 4.02 -6.20
CA ALA A 56 18.32 4.64 -4.88
C ALA A 56 16.99 4.51 -4.12
N PHE A 57 15.85 4.58 -4.79
CA PHE A 57 14.54 4.31 -4.19
C PHE A 57 14.35 2.83 -3.91
N GLU A 58 14.71 1.96 -4.87
CA GLU A 58 14.60 0.50 -4.75
C GLU A 58 15.44 -0.02 -3.58
N ASP A 59 16.68 0.47 -3.43
CA ASP A 59 17.56 0.13 -2.30
C ASP A 59 16.97 0.57 -0.96
N ALA A 60 16.38 1.78 -0.91
CA ALA A 60 15.81 2.32 0.32
C ALA A 60 14.56 1.53 0.76
N LEU A 61 13.63 1.26 -0.15
CA LEU A 61 12.41 0.50 0.17
C LEU A 61 12.71 -0.97 0.39
N GLY A 62 13.58 -1.57 -0.42
CA GLY A 62 14.01 -2.96 -0.25
C GLY A 62 14.66 -3.19 1.11
N SER A 63 15.51 -2.26 1.56
CA SER A 63 16.13 -2.33 2.90
C SER A 63 15.11 -2.23 4.05
N LEU A 64 13.98 -1.55 3.85
CA LEU A 64 12.91 -1.45 4.85
C LEU A 64 12.03 -2.71 4.89
N GLU A 65 11.71 -3.29 3.73
CA GLU A 65 10.89 -4.51 3.65
C GLU A 65 11.70 -5.80 3.85
N GLY A 66 13.03 -5.73 3.75
CA GLY A 66 13.89 -6.89 3.93
C GLY A 66 14.12 -7.72 2.66
N GLY A 67 14.08 -7.10 1.46
CA GLY A 67 14.27 -7.76 0.18
C GLY A 67 14.82 -6.85 -0.91
N ARG A 68 14.78 -7.32 -2.16
CA ARG A 68 15.09 -6.53 -3.36
C ARG A 68 13.83 -5.89 -3.91
N CYS A 69 13.88 -4.62 -4.21
CA CYS A 69 12.74 -3.84 -4.70
C CYS A 69 12.81 -3.59 -6.22
N LEU A 70 11.65 -3.61 -6.85
CA LEU A 70 11.43 -3.13 -8.21
C LEU A 70 10.39 -2.01 -8.20
N SER A 71 10.71 -0.89 -8.79
CA SER A 71 9.81 0.26 -8.92
C SER A 71 8.99 0.24 -10.22
N PHE A 72 7.76 0.77 -10.17
CA PHE A 72 6.78 0.76 -11.24
C PHE A 72 6.12 2.12 -11.41
N ALA A 73 5.60 2.40 -12.62
CA ALA A 73 4.87 3.62 -12.93
C ALA A 73 3.60 3.85 -12.08
N SER A 74 3.05 2.82 -11.45
CA SER A 74 1.92 2.89 -10.51
C SER A 74 1.81 1.61 -9.69
N GLY A 75 1.08 1.66 -8.56
CA GLY A 75 0.75 0.47 -7.79
C GLY A 75 -0.01 -0.56 -8.63
N LEU A 76 -0.92 -0.10 -9.49
CA LEU A 76 -1.70 -1.01 -10.36
C LEU A 76 -0.83 -1.68 -11.44
N ALA A 77 0.22 -1.02 -11.92
CA ALA A 77 1.21 -1.64 -12.82
C ALA A 77 2.03 -2.71 -12.10
N ALA A 78 2.35 -2.51 -10.83
CA ALA A 78 2.99 -3.53 -9.99
C ALA A 78 2.06 -4.76 -9.81
N VAL A 79 0.79 -4.55 -9.43
CA VAL A 79 -0.21 -5.61 -9.33
C VAL A 79 -0.37 -6.37 -10.65
N ALA A 80 -0.49 -5.67 -11.79
CA ALA A 80 -0.60 -6.31 -13.11
C ALA A 80 0.60 -7.21 -13.42
N THR A 81 1.82 -6.78 -13.03
CA THR A 81 3.04 -7.56 -13.24
C THR A 81 3.05 -8.85 -12.39
N ILE A 82 2.53 -8.79 -11.16
CA ILE A 82 2.37 -9.97 -10.29
C ILE A 82 1.33 -10.93 -10.89
N LEU A 83 0.16 -10.42 -11.29
CA LEU A 83 -0.91 -11.26 -11.87
C LEU A 83 -0.48 -11.92 -13.19
N ASP A 84 0.47 -11.33 -13.92
CA ASP A 84 1.01 -11.93 -15.14
C ASP A 84 1.94 -13.13 -14.88
N LEU A 85 2.35 -13.39 -13.64
CA LEU A 85 3.04 -14.64 -13.25
C LEU A 85 2.10 -15.85 -13.27
N VAL A 86 0.79 -15.63 -13.15
CA VAL A 86 -0.20 -16.70 -13.06
C VAL A 86 -0.41 -17.33 -14.43
N GLY A 87 -0.28 -18.65 -14.51
CA GLY A 87 -0.55 -19.45 -15.71
C GLY A 87 -2.01 -19.35 -16.16
N GLN A 88 -2.26 -19.60 -17.46
CA GLN A 88 -3.60 -19.55 -18.00
C GLN A 88 -4.51 -20.60 -17.35
N GLY A 89 -5.67 -20.17 -16.86
CA GLY A 89 -6.66 -21.01 -16.20
C GLY A 89 -6.32 -21.38 -14.75
N HIS A 90 -5.21 -20.88 -14.22
CA HIS A 90 -4.82 -21.14 -12.84
C HIS A 90 -5.62 -20.29 -11.85
N LYS A 91 -5.74 -20.79 -10.62
CA LYS A 91 -6.50 -20.15 -9.54
C LYS A 91 -5.71 -19.08 -8.82
N VAL A 92 -6.39 -17.94 -8.60
CA VAL A 92 -5.96 -16.85 -7.73
C VAL A 92 -6.96 -16.70 -6.58
N VAL A 93 -6.48 -16.73 -5.35
CA VAL A 93 -7.26 -16.41 -4.16
C VAL A 93 -7.03 -14.94 -3.80
N ALA A 94 -8.11 -14.19 -3.56
CA ALA A 94 -8.02 -12.77 -3.20
C ALA A 94 -9.13 -12.36 -2.22
N PRO A 95 -8.93 -11.28 -1.42
CA PRO A 95 -9.97 -10.81 -0.52
C PRO A 95 -11.15 -10.23 -1.30
N ARG A 96 -12.37 -10.47 -0.79
CA ARG A 96 -13.59 -9.84 -1.33
C ARG A 96 -13.60 -8.32 -1.14
N HIS A 97 -12.93 -7.81 -0.10
CA HIS A 97 -12.68 -6.40 0.13
C HIS A 97 -11.20 -6.12 -0.15
N SER A 98 -10.94 -5.32 -1.16
CA SER A 98 -9.59 -4.95 -1.58
C SER A 98 -9.64 -3.66 -2.39
N TYR A 99 -8.50 -3.12 -2.72
CA TYR A 99 -8.43 -1.97 -3.61
C TYR A 99 -9.17 -2.24 -4.93
N ASN A 100 -10.12 -1.38 -5.27
CA ASN A 100 -10.98 -1.56 -6.44
C ASN A 100 -10.21 -1.82 -7.75
N GLY A 101 -9.04 -1.21 -7.92
CA GLY A 101 -8.21 -1.45 -9.09
C GLY A 101 -7.74 -2.90 -9.22
N THR A 102 -7.35 -3.52 -8.10
CA THR A 102 -6.97 -4.94 -8.03
C THR A 102 -8.16 -5.84 -8.34
N VAL A 103 -9.31 -5.56 -7.71
CA VAL A 103 -10.55 -6.34 -7.95
C VAL A 103 -10.97 -6.26 -9.41
N LEU A 104 -10.89 -5.09 -10.03
CA LEU A 104 -11.22 -4.90 -11.45
C LEU A 104 -10.23 -5.61 -12.38
N GLN A 105 -8.94 -5.63 -12.06
CA GLN A 105 -7.96 -6.40 -12.84
C GLN A 105 -8.20 -7.90 -12.75
N LEU A 106 -8.50 -8.42 -11.55
CA LEU A 106 -8.85 -9.82 -11.35
C LEU A 106 -10.10 -10.21 -12.18
N ALA A 107 -11.17 -9.41 -12.08
CA ALA A 107 -12.40 -9.63 -12.82
C ALA A 107 -12.20 -9.57 -14.35
N ASP A 108 -11.39 -8.65 -14.86
CA ASP A 108 -11.06 -8.56 -16.29
C ASP A 108 -10.26 -9.78 -16.77
N LEU A 109 -9.26 -10.21 -16.00
CA LEU A 109 -8.49 -11.40 -16.32
C LEU A 109 -9.35 -12.68 -16.31
N GLU A 110 -10.26 -12.81 -15.35
CA GLU A 110 -11.21 -13.91 -15.27
C GLU A 110 -12.19 -13.89 -16.45
N ALA A 111 -12.79 -12.73 -16.76
CA ALA A 111 -13.70 -12.58 -17.89
C ALA A 111 -13.05 -12.94 -19.25
N ARG A 112 -11.74 -12.76 -19.37
CA ARG A 112 -10.94 -13.17 -20.55
C ARG A 112 -10.47 -14.62 -20.49
N GLY A 113 -10.83 -15.40 -19.46
CA GLY A 113 -10.40 -16.78 -19.28
C GLY A 113 -8.91 -16.96 -18.99
N ARG A 114 -8.25 -15.92 -18.47
CA ARG A 114 -6.82 -15.98 -18.14
C ARG A 114 -6.56 -16.65 -16.81
N ILE A 115 -7.41 -16.39 -15.82
CA ILE A 115 -7.32 -16.94 -14.47
C ILE A 115 -8.70 -17.36 -13.97
N VAL A 116 -8.75 -18.08 -12.87
CA VAL A 116 -9.95 -18.35 -12.07
C VAL A 116 -9.78 -17.63 -10.74
N VAL A 117 -10.79 -16.84 -10.32
CA VAL A 117 -10.71 -16.03 -9.09
C VAL A 117 -11.59 -16.64 -8.00
N GLU A 118 -11.01 -16.88 -6.82
CA GLU A 118 -11.76 -17.22 -5.61
C GLU A 118 -11.65 -16.08 -4.61
N LEU A 119 -12.79 -15.40 -4.35
CA LEU A 119 -12.86 -14.29 -3.39
C LEU A 119 -13.20 -14.82 -1.99
N VAL A 120 -12.38 -14.45 -1.01
CA VAL A 120 -12.49 -14.90 0.38
C VAL A 120 -12.76 -13.75 1.36
N ASP A 121 -13.34 -14.10 2.50
CA ASP A 121 -13.45 -13.24 3.65
C ASP A 121 -12.17 -13.34 4.49
N LEU A 122 -11.38 -12.27 4.57
CA LEU A 122 -10.12 -12.26 5.35
C LEU A 122 -10.33 -12.39 6.86
N THR A 123 -11.54 -12.18 7.36
CA THR A 123 -11.84 -12.36 8.78
C THR A 123 -12.05 -13.83 9.17
N ASP A 124 -12.20 -14.71 8.18
CA ASP A 124 -12.31 -16.17 8.34
C ASP A 124 -11.01 -16.84 7.86
N THR A 125 -10.02 -16.92 8.74
CA THR A 125 -8.71 -17.51 8.44
C THR A 125 -8.82 -18.94 7.94
N ASP A 126 -9.72 -19.76 8.50
CA ASP A 126 -9.89 -21.16 8.11
C ASP A 126 -10.43 -21.27 6.67
N ALA A 127 -11.36 -20.37 6.30
CA ALA A 127 -11.85 -20.31 4.91
C ALA A 127 -10.75 -19.88 3.94
N VAL A 128 -9.89 -18.91 4.31
CA VAL A 128 -8.74 -18.51 3.49
C VAL A 128 -7.74 -19.63 3.33
N VAL A 129 -7.38 -20.32 4.41
CA VAL A 129 -6.47 -21.47 4.39
C VAL A 129 -7.02 -22.57 3.46
N LYS A 130 -8.31 -22.90 3.56
CA LYS A 130 -8.94 -23.88 2.69
C LYS A 130 -8.94 -23.46 1.22
N ALA A 131 -9.12 -22.17 0.94
CA ALA A 131 -9.09 -21.64 -0.42
C ALA A 131 -7.68 -21.70 -1.06
N CYS A 132 -6.61 -21.83 -0.27
CA CYS A 132 -5.26 -22.00 -0.81
C CYS A 132 -5.09 -23.31 -1.59
N ASP A 133 -5.90 -24.34 -1.31
CA ASP A 133 -5.81 -25.62 -2.05
C ASP A 133 -6.01 -25.40 -3.56
N GLY A 134 -5.03 -25.86 -4.36
CA GLY A 134 -4.99 -25.70 -5.82
C GLY A 134 -4.81 -24.28 -6.31
N ALA A 135 -4.50 -23.31 -5.46
CA ALA A 135 -4.13 -21.97 -5.88
C ALA A 135 -2.71 -21.92 -6.48
N SER A 136 -2.48 -21.02 -7.41
CA SER A 136 -1.14 -20.65 -7.90
C SER A 136 -0.66 -19.32 -7.34
N LEU A 137 -1.60 -18.47 -6.91
CA LEU A 137 -1.34 -17.21 -6.27
C LEU A 137 -2.37 -16.95 -5.18
N VAL A 138 -1.91 -16.55 -4.01
CA VAL A 138 -2.73 -15.99 -2.93
C VAL A 138 -2.36 -14.51 -2.81
N PHE A 139 -3.24 -13.63 -3.27
CA PHE A 139 -3.05 -12.19 -3.24
C PHE A 139 -3.84 -11.60 -2.08
N LEU A 140 -3.18 -11.12 -1.05
CA LEU A 140 -3.81 -10.51 0.13
C LEU A 140 -3.61 -9.00 0.14
N GLU A 141 -4.53 -8.29 0.79
CA GLU A 141 -4.39 -6.88 1.16
C GLU A 141 -4.71 -6.78 2.66
N SER A 142 -3.74 -6.36 3.47
CA SER A 142 -3.89 -6.33 4.92
C SER A 142 -3.20 -5.09 5.51
N PRO A 143 -4.01 -4.16 6.09
CA PRO A 143 -5.48 -4.12 6.18
C PRO A 143 -6.19 -3.90 4.84
N THR A 144 -7.43 -4.42 4.69
CA THR A 144 -8.22 -4.29 3.46
C THR A 144 -8.79 -2.89 3.26
N ASN A 145 -8.97 -2.49 2.01
CA ASN A 145 -9.60 -1.22 1.64
C ASN A 145 -11.01 -1.47 1.06
N PRO A 146 -12.06 -0.90 1.62
CA PRO A 146 -12.12 0.05 2.73
C PRO A 146 -12.54 -0.56 4.07
N ALA A 147 -12.68 -1.89 4.15
CA ALA A 147 -13.25 -2.58 5.30
C ALA A 147 -12.31 -2.60 6.52
N LEU A 148 -10.99 -2.44 6.31
CA LEU A 148 -9.92 -2.44 7.32
C LEU A 148 -9.79 -3.78 8.08
N GLU A 149 -10.14 -4.87 7.41
CA GLU A 149 -9.93 -6.23 7.89
C GLU A 149 -8.43 -6.56 7.88
N VAL A 150 -7.96 -7.24 8.93
CA VAL A 150 -6.55 -7.63 9.06
C VAL A 150 -6.44 -9.14 8.94
N ALA A 151 -5.57 -9.62 8.06
CA ALA A 151 -5.31 -11.04 7.88
C ALA A 151 -4.40 -11.60 8.98
N ASP A 152 -4.66 -12.82 9.43
CA ASP A 152 -3.69 -13.63 10.18
C ASP A 152 -2.72 -14.28 9.19
N LEU A 153 -1.62 -13.57 8.88
CA LEU A 153 -0.71 -13.95 7.80
C LEU A 153 -0.02 -15.31 8.00
N PRO A 154 0.53 -15.67 9.19
CA PRO A 154 1.33 -16.89 9.33
C PRO A 154 0.64 -18.19 8.90
N PRO A 155 -0.61 -18.52 9.31
CA PRO A 155 -1.27 -19.74 8.86
C PRO A 155 -1.63 -19.70 7.37
N ILE A 156 -1.95 -18.53 6.81
CA ILE A 156 -2.28 -18.39 5.39
C ILE A 156 -1.01 -18.58 4.53
N ILE A 157 0.13 -18.02 4.95
CA ILE A 157 1.43 -18.20 4.30
C ILE A 157 1.79 -19.69 4.26
N ALA A 158 1.67 -20.39 5.40
CA ALA A 158 1.96 -21.83 5.48
C ALA A 158 1.08 -22.64 4.51
N ALA A 159 -0.22 -22.35 4.46
CA ALA A 159 -1.15 -23.03 3.57
C ALA A 159 -0.91 -22.74 2.09
N ALA A 160 -0.55 -21.50 1.73
CA ALA A 160 -0.18 -21.13 0.37
C ALA A 160 1.06 -21.91 -0.09
N HIS A 161 2.09 -21.97 0.74
CA HIS A 161 3.32 -22.71 0.45
C HIS A 161 3.08 -24.23 0.35
N GLU A 162 2.23 -24.80 1.21
CA GLU A 162 1.85 -26.22 1.13
C GLU A 162 1.14 -26.54 -0.20
N ALA A 163 0.35 -25.59 -0.71
CA ALA A 163 -0.31 -25.69 -2.01
C ALA A 163 0.63 -25.41 -3.21
N GLY A 164 1.88 -24.97 -2.97
CA GLY A 164 2.81 -24.55 -4.01
C GLY A 164 2.46 -23.20 -4.66
N ALA A 165 1.65 -22.39 -3.98
CA ALA A 165 1.25 -21.05 -4.43
C ALA A 165 2.22 -19.98 -3.94
N TYR A 166 2.45 -18.94 -4.75
CA TYR A 166 3.06 -17.70 -4.26
C TYR A 166 2.06 -16.93 -3.39
N LEU A 167 2.56 -16.34 -2.29
CA LEU A 167 1.77 -15.45 -1.45
C LEU A 167 2.28 -14.00 -1.57
N VAL A 168 1.34 -13.11 -1.90
CA VAL A 168 1.56 -11.67 -2.07
C VAL A 168 0.78 -10.91 -1.01
N VAL A 169 1.39 -9.90 -0.40
CA VAL A 169 0.70 -8.96 0.50
C VAL A 169 0.79 -7.55 -0.07
N ASP A 170 -0.35 -6.94 -0.36
CA ASP A 170 -0.41 -5.48 -0.51
C ASP A 170 -0.29 -4.84 0.87
N ASN A 171 0.89 -4.29 1.14
CA ASN A 171 1.29 -3.70 2.41
C ASN A 171 1.16 -2.16 2.43
N THR A 172 0.39 -1.62 1.47
CA THR A 172 0.27 -0.16 1.27
C THR A 172 -0.23 0.57 2.51
N PHE A 173 -1.23 0.03 3.24
CA PHE A 173 -1.81 0.68 4.42
C PHE A 173 -0.92 0.56 5.66
N ALA A 174 -0.31 -0.60 5.86
CA ALA A 174 0.56 -0.84 7.01
C ALA A 174 1.93 -0.18 6.84
N THR A 175 2.44 -0.04 5.63
CA THR A 175 3.83 0.37 5.35
C THR A 175 4.86 -0.61 5.93
N PRO A 176 6.14 -0.59 5.51
CA PRO A 176 7.17 -1.45 6.10
C PRO A 176 7.48 -1.14 7.57
N LEU A 177 6.87 -0.08 8.13
CA LEU A 177 7.09 0.32 9.53
C LEU A 177 6.16 -0.42 10.51
N LEU A 178 4.96 -0.81 10.08
CA LEU A 178 3.94 -1.42 10.93
C LEU A 178 3.73 -2.90 10.64
N GLN A 179 4.09 -3.36 9.43
CA GLN A 179 4.01 -4.75 9.03
C GLN A 179 5.16 -5.07 8.06
N GLN A 180 5.80 -6.21 8.24
CA GLN A 180 6.88 -6.71 7.38
C GLN A 180 6.55 -8.13 6.89
N PRO A 181 5.74 -8.28 5.82
CA PRO A 181 5.26 -9.60 5.39
C PRO A 181 6.36 -10.55 4.94
N LEU A 182 7.46 -10.06 4.33
CA LEU A 182 8.60 -10.90 3.97
C LEU A 182 9.22 -11.58 5.18
N ALA A 183 9.32 -10.86 6.31
CA ALA A 183 9.84 -11.43 7.56
C ALA A 183 8.93 -12.52 8.14
N LEU A 184 7.64 -12.55 7.76
CA LEU A 184 6.68 -13.57 8.12
C LEU A 184 6.66 -14.75 7.12
N GLY A 185 7.37 -14.62 6.00
CA GLY A 185 7.48 -15.68 4.98
C GLY A 185 6.70 -15.42 3.70
N ALA A 186 6.08 -14.24 3.50
CA ALA A 186 5.46 -13.91 2.22
C ALA A 186 6.53 -13.88 1.10
N ASP A 187 6.14 -14.28 -0.12
CA ASP A 187 7.05 -14.30 -1.27
C ASP A 187 7.22 -12.92 -1.88
N LEU A 188 6.13 -12.13 -1.88
CA LEU A 188 6.06 -10.81 -2.49
C LEU A 188 5.33 -9.82 -1.59
N VAL A 189 5.85 -8.60 -1.57
CA VAL A 189 5.14 -7.44 -1.03
C VAL A 189 4.93 -6.43 -2.15
N VAL A 190 3.71 -5.91 -2.27
CA VAL A 190 3.40 -4.82 -3.20
C VAL A 190 3.03 -3.55 -2.44
N HIS A 191 3.45 -2.41 -2.98
CA HIS A 191 3.10 -1.09 -2.48
C HIS A 191 2.58 -0.19 -3.58
N SER A 192 1.51 0.53 -3.30
CA SER A 192 1.27 1.80 -3.97
C SER A 192 2.13 2.86 -3.27
N ALA A 193 3.33 3.11 -3.81
CA ALA A 193 4.22 4.15 -3.29
C ALA A 193 3.62 5.57 -3.38
N THR A 194 2.58 5.73 -4.19
CA THR A 194 1.67 6.87 -4.28
C THR A 194 1.12 7.33 -2.92
N LYS A 195 0.98 6.40 -1.97
CA LYS A 195 0.33 6.61 -0.68
C LYS A 195 1.33 7.10 0.37
N TYR A 196 1.43 6.43 1.50
CA TYR A 196 2.31 6.82 2.61
C TYR A 196 3.78 6.98 2.25
N ILE A 197 4.30 6.19 1.29
CA ILE A 197 5.72 6.23 0.92
C ILE A 197 6.09 7.61 0.38
N SER A 198 5.39 8.12 -0.64
CA SER A 198 5.57 9.49 -1.12
C SER A 198 4.97 10.51 -0.14
N GLY A 199 3.73 10.30 0.28
CA GLY A 199 3.05 10.98 1.39
C GLY A 199 2.68 12.46 1.17
N HIS A 200 2.74 12.97 -0.05
CA HIS A 200 2.53 14.40 -0.34
C HIS A 200 1.53 14.65 -1.49
N SER A 201 0.75 13.63 -1.85
CA SER A 201 -0.34 13.71 -2.87
C SER A 201 0.11 14.18 -4.26
N ASP A 202 1.39 13.99 -4.60
CA ASP A 202 2.05 14.55 -5.80
C ASP A 202 2.71 13.49 -6.70
N VAL A 203 2.68 12.19 -6.32
CA VAL A 203 3.35 11.10 -7.03
C VAL A 203 2.40 9.94 -7.32
N LEU A 204 2.48 9.39 -8.53
CA LEU A 204 1.96 8.07 -8.87
C LEU A 204 3.13 7.12 -9.06
N MET A 205 3.22 6.08 -8.22
CA MET A 205 4.29 5.10 -8.28
C MET A 205 3.90 3.81 -7.56
N GLY A 206 4.45 2.68 -8.02
CA GLY A 206 4.31 1.37 -7.36
C GLY A 206 5.65 0.74 -7.07
N ALA A 207 5.63 -0.30 -6.24
CA ALA A 207 6.80 -1.11 -5.96
C ALA A 207 6.41 -2.56 -5.66
N ILE A 208 7.30 -3.49 -6.00
CA ILE A 208 7.27 -4.90 -5.57
C ILE A 208 8.57 -5.17 -4.84
N VAL A 209 8.50 -5.89 -3.72
CA VAL A 209 9.68 -6.34 -2.98
C VAL A 209 9.60 -7.85 -2.79
N THR A 210 10.74 -8.53 -2.98
CA THR A 210 10.90 -9.96 -2.74
C THR A 210 12.28 -10.26 -2.17
N SER A 211 12.37 -11.30 -1.36
CA SER A 211 13.66 -11.83 -0.89
C SER A 211 14.21 -12.96 -1.78
N ASP A 212 13.46 -13.37 -2.80
CA ASP A 212 13.83 -14.42 -3.76
C ASP A 212 14.47 -13.80 -5.01
N ASP A 213 15.72 -14.13 -5.30
CA ASP A 213 16.46 -13.58 -6.43
C ASP A 213 15.92 -14.07 -7.79
N GLU A 214 15.46 -15.33 -7.89
CA GLU A 214 14.89 -15.85 -9.14
C GLU A 214 13.56 -15.15 -9.46
N LEU A 215 12.71 -14.97 -8.45
CA LEU A 215 11.45 -14.27 -8.59
C LEU A 215 11.66 -12.78 -8.92
N TYR A 216 12.68 -12.16 -8.31
CA TYR A 216 13.08 -10.79 -8.66
C TYR A 216 13.46 -10.67 -10.14
N ASP A 217 14.27 -11.57 -10.68
CA ASP A 217 14.72 -11.53 -12.07
C ASP A 217 13.57 -11.76 -13.07
N VAL A 218 12.64 -12.67 -12.71
CA VAL A 218 11.40 -12.88 -13.51
C VAL A 218 10.55 -11.61 -13.52
N LEU A 219 10.30 -11.00 -12.39
CA LEU A 219 9.52 -9.77 -12.28
C LEU A 219 10.18 -8.59 -12.98
N LYS A 220 11.51 -8.46 -12.84
CA LYS A 220 12.28 -7.42 -13.57
C LYS A 220 12.15 -7.57 -15.07
N LYS A 221 12.30 -8.78 -15.60
CA LYS A 221 12.10 -9.07 -17.02
C LYS A 221 10.68 -8.70 -17.48
N ARG A 222 9.65 -9.01 -16.68
CA ARG A 222 8.26 -8.65 -17.00
C ARG A 222 8.07 -7.14 -16.99
N ARG A 223 8.55 -6.41 -15.98
CA ARG A 223 8.52 -4.93 -15.94
C ARG A 223 9.14 -4.33 -17.20
N ASP A 224 10.32 -4.81 -17.57
CA ASP A 224 11.08 -4.28 -18.71
C ASP A 224 10.38 -4.55 -20.06
N LEU A 225 9.70 -5.71 -20.20
CA LEU A 225 8.93 -6.07 -21.39
C LEU A 225 7.62 -5.27 -21.50
N ILE A 226 6.91 -5.08 -20.41
CA ILE A 226 5.66 -4.30 -20.36
C ILE A 226 5.96 -2.81 -20.46
N GLY A 227 7.16 -2.37 -20.06
CA GLY A 227 7.56 -0.97 -20.04
C GLY A 227 6.95 -0.19 -18.86
N ALA A 228 6.52 -0.86 -17.79
CA ALA A 228 5.85 -0.27 -16.63
C ALA A 228 6.83 0.42 -15.67
N VAL A 229 7.80 1.15 -16.18
CA VAL A 229 8.87 1.82 -15.41
C VAL A 229 8.44 3.21 -14.95
N PRO A 230 8.88 3.66 -13.74
CA PRO A 230 8.57 5.00 -13.26
C PRO A 230 9.42 6.07 -13.94
N GLY A 231 9.02 7.33 -13.85
CA GLY A 231 9.89 8.46 -14.16
C GLY A 231 10.93 8.69 -13.06
N PRO A 232 12.09 9.28 -13.41
CA PRO A 232 13.14 9.56 -12.42
C PRO A 232 12.72 10.62 -11.39
N MET A 233 11.85 11.57 -11.75
CA MET A 233 11.34 12.58 -10.81
C MET A 233 10.41 11.94 -9.80
N GLU A 234 9.48 11.06 -10.21
CA GLU A 234 8.59 10.33 -9.34
C GLU A 234 9.37 9.47 -8.35
N SER A 235 10.43 8.79 -8.81
CA SER A 235 11.30 7.99 -7.95
C SER A 235 12.06 8.83 -6.94
N PHE A 236 12.55 10.01 -7.35
CA PHE A 236 13.19 10.95 -6.45
C PHE A 236 12.23 11.49 -5.38
N LEU A 237 11.02 11.88 -5.76
CA LEU A 237 10.00 12.39 -4.84
C LEU A 237 9.55 11.29 -3.87
N ALA A 238 9.35 10.06 -4.34
CA ALA A 238 9.03 8.93 -3.48
C ALA A 238 10.16 8.61 -2.49
N LEU A 239 11.42 8.62 -2.94
CA LEU A 239 12.60 8.47 -2.06
C LEU A 239 12.66 9.59 -1.02
N ARG A 240 12.41 10.84 -1.44
CA ARG A 240 12.37 11.99 -0.53
C ARG A 240 11.26 11.84 0.51
N GLY A 241 10.07 11.39 0.10
CA GLY A 241 8.95 11.09 1.01
C GLY A 241 9.31 9.99 2.01
N LEU A 242 9.94 8.90 1.54
CA LEU A 242 10.37 7.79 2.38
C LEU A 242 11.28 8.22 3.55
N ARG A 243 12.11 9.27 3.36
CA ARG A 243 13.00 9.78 4.43
C ARG A 243 12.26 10.23 5.70
N THR A 244 11.02 10.67 5.57
CA THR A 244 10.18 11.12 6.70
C THR A 244 8.99 10.19 6.97
N LEU A 245 8.97 9.01 6.36
CA LEU A 245 7.86 8.06 6.48
C LEU A 245 7.53 7.76 7.94
N HIS A 246 8.54 7.47 8.77
CA HIS A 246 8.37 7.11 10.17
C HIS A 246 7.70 8.23 10.98
N LEU A 247 8.10 9.51 10.78
CA LEU A 247 7.50 10.65 11.47
C LEU A 247 6.03 10.85 11.07
N ARG A 248 5.74 10.69 9.78
CA ARG A 248 4.38 10.89 9.25
C ARG A 248 3.43 9.77 9.69
N VAL A 249 3.87 8.52 9.60
CA VAL A 249 3.07 7.36 10.03
C VAL A 249 2.80 7.39 11.53
N GLU A 250 3.82 7.70 12.35
CA GLU A 250 3.67 7.82 13.80
C GLU A 250 2.66 8.92 14.18
N ARG A 251 2.77 10.10 13.55
CA ARG A 251 1.83 11.20 13.82
C ARG A 251 0.41 10.88 13.34
N ALA A 252 0.26 10.38 12.11
CA ALA A 252 -1.05 9.99 11.58
C ALA A 252 -1.72 8.91 12.44
N GLN A 253 -0.96 7.93 12.90
CA GLN A 253 -1.47 6.89 13.81
C GLN A 253 -1.91 7.47 15.16
N SER A 254 -1.11 8.35 15.77
CA SER A 254 -1.46 9.01 17.04
C SER A 254 -2.76 9.82 16.91
N ASN A 255 -2.89 10.57 15.80
CA ASN A 255 -4.11 11.30 15.49
C ASN A 255 -5.30 10.36 15.30
N ALA A 256 -5.12 9.29 14.49
CA ALA A 256 -6.17 8.29 14.23
C ALA A 256 -6.68 7.64 15.52
N GLN A 257 -5.78 7.21 16.39
CA GLN A 257 -6.15 6.61 17.69
C GLN A 257 -6.95 7.55 18.58
N THR A 258 -6.64 8.85 18.55
CA THR A 258 -7.41 9.85 19.29
C THR A 258 -8.79 10.06 18.70
N LEU A 259 -8.88 10.16 17.36
CA LEU A 259 -10.15 10.31 16.65
C LEU A 259 -11.04 9.07 16.78
N VAL A 260 -10.48 7.87 16.73
CA VAL A 260 -11.23 6.61 16.91
C VAL A 260 -11.98 6.58 18.26
N ARG A 261 -11.31 6.97 19.35
CA ARG A 261 -11.96 7.02 20.68
C ARG A 261 -13.13 8.01 20.72
N ARG A 262 -12.95 9.20 20.14
CA ARG A 262 -13.96 10.27 20.09
C ARG A 262 -15.13 9.92 19.16
N LEU A 263 -14.84 9.34 18.02
CA LEU A 263 -15.84 8.91 17.05
C LEU A 263 -16.72 7.78 17.56
N ALA A 264 -16.16 6.85 18.35
CA ALA A 264 -16.90 5.74 18.95
C ALA A 264 -17.97 6.22 19.95
N GLU A 265 -17.80 7.41 20.52
CA GLU A 265 -18.74 8.02 21.48
C GLU A 265 -19.75 8.98 20.82
N HIS A 266 -19.57 9.28 19.51
CA HIS A 266 -20.39 10.29 18.83
C HIS A 266 -21.71 9.69 18.30
N PRO A 267 -22.89 10.29 18.61
CA PRO A 267 -24.21 9.71 18.28
C PRO A 267 -24.50 9.57 16.78
N ALA A 268 -23.87 10.37 15.91
CA ALA A 268 -24.00 10.25 14.47
C ALA A 268 -23.24 9.04 13.90
N VAL A 269 -22.33 8.41 14.67
CA VAL A 269 -21.46 7.30 14.22
C VAL A 269 -22.03 5.99 14.75
N GLY A 270 -22.45 5.11 13.84
CA GLY A 270 -22.97 3.79 14.20
C GLY A 270 -21.88 2.73 14.38
N GLU A 271 -20.77 2.84 13.66
CA GLU A 271 -19.64 1.89 13.72
C GLU A 271 -18.34 2.61 13.42
N VAL A 272 -17.28 2.24 14.13
CA VAL A 272 -15.90 2.66 13.84
C VAL A 272 -15.06 1.43 13.53
N ARG A 273 -14.41 1.40 12.38
CA ARG A 273 -13.45 0.36 11.97
C ARG A 273 -12.04 0.92 12.02
N TYR A 274 -11.18 0.23 12.71
CA TYR A 274 -9.77 0.58 12.82
C TYR A 274 -8.93 -0.68 13.09
N PRO A 275 -7.85 -0.91 12.34
CA PRO A 275 -7.07 -2.14 12.47
C PRO A 275 -6.19 -2.17 13.75
N GLY A 276 -6.23 -1.11 14.57
CA GLY A 276 -5.39 -0.95 15.76
C GLY A 276 -4.08 -0.20 15.51
N PHE A 277 -3.75 0.05 14.25
CA PHE A 277 -2.53 0.75 13.83
C PHE A 277 -2.76 1.58 12.55
N GLY A 278 -1.79 2.44 12.24
CA GLY A 278 -1.80 3.27 11.02
C GLY A 278 -2.75 4.46 11.09
N GLY A 279 -2.87 5.17 9.97
CA GLY A 279 -3.64 6.42 9.87
C GLY A 279 -4.97 6.30 9.12
N ILE A 280 -5.44 5.09 8.79
CA ILE A 280 -6.72 4.90 8.09
C ILE A 280 -7.79 4.46 9.07
N VAL A 281 -8.93 5.18 9.08
CA VAL A 281 -10.12 4.88 9.87
C VAL A 281 -11.31 4.82 8.93
N SER A 282 -12.24 3.90 9.16
CA SER A 282 -13.53 3.90 8.48
C SER A 282 -14.64 4.06 9.51
N ILE A 283 -15.60 4.94 9.25
CA ILE A 283 -16.80 5.10 10.05
C ILE A 283 -18.03 4.76 9.24
N VAL A 284 -19.06 4.23 9.89
CA VAL A 284 -20.38 4.05 9.29
C VAL A 284 -21.34 5.01 9.98
N LEU A 285 -21.92 5.94 9.23
CA LEU A 285 -22.87 6.89 9.80
C LEU A 285 -24.22 6.21 10.06
N ALA A 286 -24.81 6.50 11.22
CA ALA A 286 -26.09 5.91 11.65
C ALA A 286 -27.24 6.25 10.69
N GLN A 287 -27.23 7.44 10.06
CA GLN A 287 -28.24 7.91 9.12
C GLN A 287 -27.94 7.49 7.66
N GLY A 288 -26.92 6.65 7.42
CA GLY A 288 -26.65 6.01 6.15
C GLY A 288 -26.04 6.92 5.07
N ALA A 289 -26.34 6.63 3.80
CA ALA A 289 -25.66 7.22 2.64
C ALA A 289 -25.79 8.75 2.55
N ILE A 290 -26.97 9.30 2.81
CA ILE A 290 -27.22 10.75 2.68
C ILE A 290 -26.37 11.52 3.69
N ALA A 291 -26.33 11.06 4.93
CA ALA A 291 -25.50 11.69 5.97
C ALA A 291 -24.00 11.59 5.64
N ALA A 292 -23.57 10.45 5.10
CA ALA A 292 -22.19 10.25 4.68
C ALA A 292 -21.77 11.19 3.54
N ASP A 293 -22.64 11.41 2.56
CA ASP A 293 -22.39 12.40 1.50
C ASP A 293 -22.38 13.82 2.06
N LEU A 294 -23.36 14.18 2.91
CA LEU A 294 -23.41 15.50 3.54
C LEU A 294 -22.17 15.79 4.38
N LEU A 295 -21.69 14.82 5.17
CA LEU A 295 -20.48 14.96 5.97
C LEU A 295 -19.30 15.43 5.11
N THR A 296 -19.12 14.82 3.93
CA THR A 296 -17.97 15.12 3.06
C THR A 296 -17.99 16.55 2.46
N HIS A 297 -19.09 17.29 2.63
CA HIS A 297 -19.24 18.66 2.14
C HIS A 297 -19.33 19.72 3.26
N LYS A 298 -19.34 19.29 4.55
CA LYS A 298 -19.53 20.21 5.68
C LYS A 298 -18.24 20.61 6.39
N THR A 299 -17.15 19.91 6.12
CA THR A 299 -15.84 20.17 6.75
C THR A 299 -15.02 21.20 5.98
N LYS A 300 -14.03 21.79 6.64
CA LYS A 300 -13.09 22.78 6.09
C LYS A 300 -11.66 22.28 6.02
N LEU A 301 -11.25 21.47 6.99
CA LEU A 301 -9.91 20.86 7.05
C LEU A 301 -9.91 19.50 6.38
N TRP A 302 -10.92 18.67 6.66
CA TRP A 302 -11.07 17.39 5.98
C TRP A 302 -11.50 17.60 4.53
N VAL A 303 -10.67 17.16 3.61
CA VAL A 303 -10.92 17.33 2.17
C VAL A 303 -11.62 16.11 1.60
N HIS A 304 -12.76 16.34 0.91
CA HIS A 304 -13.41 15.28 0.13
C HIS A 304 -12.55 14.95 -1.09
N ALA A 305 -11.75 13.92 -1.00
CA ALA A 305 -10.89 13.46 -2.08
C ALA A 305 -10.72 11.93 -2.05
N THR A 306 -10.48 11.35 -3.22
CA THR A 306 -9.98 9.97 -3.30
C THR A 306 -8.48 9.93 -2.98
N SER A 307 -7.92 8.74 -2.86
CA SER A 307 -6.56 8.48 -2.39
C SER A 307 -6.46 8.48 -0.86
N LEU A 308 -5.23 8.42 -0.32
CA LEU A 308 -4.96 8.34 1.13
C LEU A 308 -3.45 8.44 1.41
N GLY A 309 -3.09 8.54 2.69
CA GLY A 309 -1.71 8.46 3.16
C GLY A 309 -0.88 9.71 2.90
N GLY A 310 -1.52 10.83 2.54
CA GLY A 310 -0.92 12.15 2.47
C GLY A 310 -0.68 12.77 3.85
N VAL A 311 0.01 13.90 3.88
CA VAL A 311 0.19 14.72 5.09
C VAL A 311 -1.13 15.38 5.51
N GLU A 312 -2.01 15.64 4.54
CA GLU A 312 -3.34 16.21 4.73
C GLU A 312 -4.40 15.15 5.03
N SER A 313 -5.38 15.51 5.85
CA SER A 313 -6.54 14.67 6.15
C SER A 313 -7.57 14.71 5.03
N THR A 314 -7.89 13.52 4.49
CA THR A 314 -8.90 13.35 3.44
C THR A 314 -9.92 12.29 3.83
N PHE A 315 -11.09 12.32 3.21
CA PHE A 315 -12.11 11.30 3.42
C PHE A 315 -13.08 11.19 2.24
N GLU A 316 -13.73 10.04 2.12
CA GLU A 316 -14.75 9.83 1.09
C GLU A 316 -15.75 8.75 1.49
N ARG A 317 -17.01 8.90 1.07
CA ARG A 317 -17.99 7.82 1.12
C ARG A 317 -17.63 6.78 0.05
N ARG A 318 -17.37 5.54 0.43
CA ARG A 318 -16.86 4.53 -0.50
C ARG A 318 -17.92 4.03 -1.47
N ARG A 319 -19.14 3.80 -1.03
CA ARG A 319 -20.24 3.33 -1.88
C ARG A 319 -20.75 4.37 -2.91
N ARG A 320 -20.09 5.52 -3.04
CA ARG A 320 -20.26 6.40 -4.21
C ARG A 320 -19.70 5.77 -5.50
N TRP A 321 -18.78 4.85 -5.36
CA TRP A 321 -18.26 4.05 -6.46
C TRP A 321 -19.11 2.81 -6.65
N LYS A 322 -19.68 2.61 -7.85
CA LYS A 322 -20.55 1.46 -8.19
C LYS A 322 -19.78 0.12 -8.15
N THR A 323 -18.46 0.16 -8.20
CA THR A 323 -17.55 -0.98 -8.13
C THR A 323 -17.31 -1.49 -6.71
N GLU A 324 -17.70 -0.73 -5.67
CA GLU A 324 -17.61 -1.21 -4.29
C GLU A 324 -18.61 -2.34 -4.04
N PRO A 325 -18.19 -3.44 -3.38
CA PRO A 325 -19.07 -4.55 -3.06
C PRO A 325 -20.30 -4.12 -2.24
N ALA A 326 -21.43 -4.81 -2.45
CA ALA A 326 -22.67 -4.56 -1.71
C ALA A 326 -22.54 -4.82 -0.21
N THR A 327 -21.54 -5.59 0.21
CA THR A 327 -21.19 -5.88 1.61
C THR A 327 -20.57 -4.67 2.35
N ILE A 328 -20.09 -3.67 1.61
CA ILE A 328 -19.64 -2.40 2.21
C ILE A 328 -20.88 -1.55 2.54
N PRO A 329 -21.05 -1.07 3.79
CA PRO A 329 -22.20 -0.26 4.18
C PRO A 329 -22.32 1.03 3.35
N GLU A 330 -23.56 1.40 3.01
CA GLU A 330 -23.85 2.62 2.21
C GLU A 330 -23.34 3.91 2.90
N GLY A 331 -23.40 3.95 4.23
CA GLY A 331 -22.94 5.07 5.04
C GLY A 331 -21.45 5.02 5.40
N LEU A 332 -20.66 4.11 4.81
CA LEU A 332 -19.24 4.00 5.13
C LEU A 332 -18.43 5.14 4.52
N VAL A 333 -17.76 5.89 5.38
CA VAL A 333 -16.78 6.93 5.05
C VAL A 333 -15.39 6.44 5.46
N ARG A 334 -14.50 6.26 4.49
CA ARG A 334 -13.08 6.00 4.75
C ARG A 334 -12.35 7.31 4.94
N MET A 335 -11.61 7.42 6.02
CA MET A 335 -10.85 8.58 6.46
C MET A 335 -9.36 8.26 6.40
N SER A 336 -8.59 9.08 5.70
CA SER A 336 -7.13 9.11 5.75
C SER A 336 -6.71 10.24 6.68
N VAL A 337 -6.31 9.88 7.87
CA VAL A 337 -5.92 10.85 8.89
C VAL A 337 -4.51 11.35 8.59
N GLY A 338 -4.36 12.66 8.49
CA GLY A 338 -3.10 13.34 8.24
C GLY A 338 -2.32 13.67 9.52
N ILE A 339 -1.38 14.60 9.38
CA ILE A 339 -0.44 14.97 10.44
C ILE A 339 -0.73 16.34 11.08
N GLU A 340 -1.86 16.93 10.77
CA GLU A 340 -2.32 18.19 11.33
C GLU A 340 -2.50 18.09 12.86
N ASP A 341 -2.82 19.20 13.51
CA ASP A 341 -3.18 19.17 14.93
C ASP A 341 -4.50 18.39 15.12
N VAL A 342 -4.50 17.44 16.04
CA VAL A 342 -5.64 16.54 16.26
C VAL A 342 -6.87 17.25 16.81
N GLU A 343 -6.68 18.35 17.56
CA GLU A 343 -7.82 19.11 18.09
C GLU A 343 -8.52 19.91 16.98
N ASP A 344 -7.75 20.47 16.06
CA ASP A 344 -8.30 21.15 14.88
C ASP A 344 -9.08 20.16 13.99
N LEU A 345 -8.50 18.97 13.75
CA LEU A 345 -9.16 17.91 12.99
C LEU A 345 -10.47 17.46 13.64
N TRP A 346 -10.44 17.28 14.97
CA TRP A 346 -11.63 16.88 15.71
C TRP A 346 -12.70 17.95 15.73
N ASP A 347 -12.33 19.19 15.97
CA ASP A 347 -13.28 20.30 16.03
C ASP A 347 -14.00 20.54 14.71
N ASP A 348 -13.29 20.40 13.59
CA ASP A 348 -13.88 20.50 12.25
C ASP A 348 -14.85 19.34 11.97
N LEU A 349 -14.40 18.12 12.28
CA LEU A 349 -15.20 16.91 12.07
C LEU A 349 -16.42 16.86 12.98
N ARG A 350 -16.25 17.16 14.28
CA ARG A 350 -17.32 17.14 15.28
C ARG A 350 -18.44 18.11 14.91
N LYS A 351 -18.11 19.35 14.52
CA LYS A 351 -19.12 20.33 14.07
C LYS A 351 -19.96 19.81 12.91
N ALA A 352 -19.31 19.17 11.95
CA ALA A 352 -19.99 18.58 10.79
C ALA A 352 -20.87 17.36 11.18
N LEU A 353 -20.44 16.56 12.16
CA LEU A 353 -21.19 15.42 12.68
C LEU A 353 -22.37 15.86 13.56
N ASP A 354 -22.20 16.88 14.42
CA ASP A 354 -23.26 17.45 15.26
C ASP A 354 -24.45 17.92 14.42
N ASP A 355 -24.19 18.47 13.25
CA ASP A 355 -25.22 18.90 12.28
C ASP A 355 -25.99 17.72 11.63
N LEU A 356 -25.55 16.48 11.82
CA LEU A 356 -26.13 15.27 11.24
C LEU A 356 -26.78 14.35 12.29
N ALA A 357 -26.59 14.64 13.58
CA ALA A 357 -27.06 13.83 14.72
C ALA A 357 -28.58 13.92 14.95
#